data_e91f65a4c41bbd33629941a229cd8133
#
_entry.id   e91f65a4c41bbd33629941a229cd8133
#
_cell.length_a   1.000
_cell.length_b   1.000
_cell.length_c   1.000
_cell.angle_alpha   90.00
_cell.angle_beta   90.00
_cell.angle_gamma   90.00
#
_symmetry.space_group_name_H-M   'P 1'
#
loop_
_entity.id
_entity.type
_entity.pdbx_description
1 polymer ?
#
loop_
_entity_poly.entity_id
_entity_poly.type
_entity_poly.pdbx_seq_one_letter_code
_entity_poly.pdbx_strand_id
1 'polypeptide(L)'
;SEMCIRDRYNLKTKEKKLVKEQEIPSGHNPDDYIVERVECSSHDGRLVPITITRHKKTNIDGSANLLLYGYGSYGSSMSPDFSSTKFSLIDRDIIWVTAHIRGGMEKGMKWWKEGKLLNKKNTFEDYIAVAKFLINKKYTSKSKIIGMGGSAGGLLMGAVVNKEPELFLGMIMAVPFVDSLTTNLDHSLPLTIGEFDEFGNAQDNKEHFDYIFSYAPYQNIRKMDYPHILITTSLSDNRVLFDEPTKFTAKLRDYKTDNNLLLLKTEMNAGHGGKSGRDGAIEEIAFDYALSLIHISEPTRHRL
;
A
#
# COMPACT_ATOMS: atom_id res chain seq x y z
N SER A 1 17.82 -10.96 -9.90
CA SER A 1 16.85 -11.55 -8.98
C SER A 1 16.58 -13.00 -9.35
N GLU A 2 16.92 -13.90 -8.47
CA GLU A 2 16.86 -15.35 -8.71
C GLU A 2 15.41 -15.88 -8.86
N MET A 3 14.40 -15.13 -8.44
CA MET A 3 13.01 -15.54 -8.53
C MET A 3 12.43 -15.52 -9.95
N CYS A 4 13.12 -14.86 -10.88
CA CYS A 4 12.72 -14.78 -12.29
C CYS A 4 13.42 -15.80 -13.17
N ILE A 5 14.27 -16.65 -12.59
CA ILE A 5 14.95 -17.71 -13.28
C ILE A 5 14.45 -19.08 -12.83
N ARG A 6 14.51 -20.02 -13.76
CA ARG A 6 14.30 -21.45 -13.49
C ARG A 6 15.58 -22.17 -13.84
N ASP A 7 16.12 -22.91 -12.90
CA ASP A 7 17.31 -23.69 -13.09
C ASP A 7 17.09 -25.19 -12.77
N ARG A 8 18.05 -25.97 -13.19
CA ARG A 8 18.18 -27.38 -12.80
C ARG A 8 19.43 -27.52 -11.97
N TYR A 9 19.28 -27.99 -10.74
CA TYR A 9 20.37 -28.24 -9.82
C TYR A 9 20.66 -29.75 -9.72
N ASN A 10 21.89 -30.14 -9.99
CA ASN A 10 22.33 -31.52 -9.83
C ASN A 10 22.78 -31.75 -8.39
N LEU A 11 22.06 -32.59 -7.64
CA LEU A 11 22.38 -32.86 -6.22
C LEU A 11 23.73 -33.54 -6.00
N LYS A 12 24.23 -34.30 -7.01
CA LYS A 12 25.54 -35.01 -6.91
C LYS A 12 26.71 -34.10 -7.28
N THR A 13 26.63 -33.46 -8.45
CA THR A 13 27.77 -32.63 -8.96
C THR A 13 27.73 -31.21 -8.42
N LYS A 14 26.60 -30.76 -7.80
CA LYS A 14 26.35 -29.39 -7.36
C LYS A 14 26.28 -28.36 -8.49
N GLU A 15 26.27 -28.83 -9.73
CA GLU A 15 26.14 -27.96 -10.89
C GLU A 15 24.73 -27.37 -11.02
N LYS A 16 24.69 -26.10 -11.38
CA LYS A 16 23.48 -25.33 -11.64
C LYS A 16 23.43 -24.97 -13.14
N LYS A 17 22.34 -25.34 -13.80
CA LYS A 17 22.11 -25.02 -15.22
C LYS A 17 20.88 -24.15 -15.35
N LEU A 18 21.03 -22.95 -15.89
CA LEU A 18 19.90 -22.07 -16.23
C LEU A 18 19.04 -22.78 -17.29
N VAL A 19 17.74 -22.87 -17.04
CA VAL A 19 16.74 -23.48 -17.95
C VAL A 19 15.86 -22.41 -18.58
N LYS A 20 15.44 -21.40 -17.80
CA LYS A 20 14.62 -20.32 -18.29
C LYS A 20 14.84 -19.08 -17.43
N GLU A 21 14.85 -17.94 -18.05
CA GLU A 21 14.82 -16.62 -17.45
C GLU A 21 13.61 -15.85 -17.97
N GLN A 22 13.00 -15.02 -17.11
CA GLN A 22 11.89 -14.18 -17.53
C GLN A 22 12.42 -13.07 -18.44
N GLU A 23 11.90 -12.99 -19.66
CA GLU A 23 12.21 -11.90 -20.58
C GLU A 23 11.52 -10.61 -20.12
N ILE A 24 12.25 -9.51 -20.17
CA ILE A 24 11.74 -8.16 -19.94
C ILE A 24 11.96 -7.37 -21.23
N PRO A 25 10.90 -7.17 -22.04
CA PRO A 25 11.03 -6.60 -23.39
C PRO A 25 11.65 -5.20 -23.42
N SER A 26 11.49 -4.40 -22.35
CA SER A 26 12.09 -3.07 -22.23
C SER A 26 13.59 -3.10 -21.90
N GLY A 27 14.14 -4.28 -21.72
CA GLY A 27 15.50 -4.48 -21.20
C GLY A 27 15.54 -4.40 -19.66
N HIS A 28 16.43 -5.18 -19.07
CA HIS A 28 16.66 -5.17 -17.63
C HIS A 28 18.07 -5.68 -17.35
N ASN A 29 18.85 -4.88 -16.65
CA ASN A 29 20.13 -5.32 -16.12
C ASN A 29 20.06 -5.31 -14.57
N PRO A 30 20.07 -6.48 -13.90
CA PRO A 30 19.98 -6.56 -12.45
C PRO A 30 21.06 -5.73 -11.73
N ASP A 31 22.22 -5.54 -12.34
CA ASP A 31 23.33 -4.78 -11.77
C ASP A 31 23.05 -3.27 -11.68
N ASP A 32 21.99 -2.78 -12.31
CA ASP A 32 21.61 -1.37 -12.23
C ASP A 32 20.76 -1.04 -11.00
N TYR A 33 20.37 -2.05 -10.23
CA TYR A 33 19.46 -1.89 -9.09
C TYR A 33 20.12 -2.31 -7.78
N ILE A 34 19.68 -1.67 -6.71
CA ILE A 34 20.08 -1.99 -5.34
C ILE A 34 18.81 -2.40 -4.58
N VAL A 35 18.88 -3.54 -3.92
CA VAL A 35 17.85 -4.03 -3.00
C VAL A 35 18.44 -4.10 -1.61
N GLU A 36 17.84 -3.35 -0.69
CA GLU A 36 18.27 -3.28 0.70
C GLU A 36 17.20 -3.88 1.61
N ARG A 37 17.62 -4.67 2.60
CA ARG A 37 16.74 -5.12 3.68
C ARG A 37 17.21 -4.48 4.97
N VAL A 38 16.36 -3.60 5.52
CA VAL A 38 16.65 -2.86 6.75
C VAL A 38 15.52 -3.03 7.74
N GLU A 39 15.72 -2.57 8.98
CA GLU A 39 14.65 -2.53 10.01
C GLU A 39 14.61 -1.14 10.64
N CYS A 40 13.41 -0.70 11.04
CA CYS A 40 13.23 0.48 11.85
C CYS A 40 12.47 0.16 13.14
N SER A 41 12.69 0.93 14.20
CA SER A 41 11.94 0.81 15.45
C SER A 41 10.56 1.44 15.30
N SER A 42 9.52 0.69 15.65
CA SER A 42 8.16 1.20 15.80
C SER A 42 7.99 1.92 17.14
N HIS A 43 6.78 2.47 17.40
CA HIS A 43 6.44 3.23 18.61
C HIS A 43 6.67 2.45 19.93
N ASP A 44 6.58 1.13 19.88
CA ASP A 44 6.73 0.21 21.02
C ASP A 44 8.09 -0.52 21.02
N GLY A 45 9.04 -0.09 20.20
CA GLY A 45 10.38 -0.67 20.09
C GLY A 45 10.46 -1.94 19.23
N ARG A 46 9.35 -2.42 18.65
CA ARG A 46 9.38 -3.53 17.70
C ARG A 46 10.12 -3.12 16.42
N LEU A 47 10.99 -4.00 15.93
CA LEU A 47 11.71 -3.77 14.69
C LEU A 47 10.86 -4.20 13.48
N VAL A 48 10.49 -3.22 12.67
CA VAL A 48 9.70 -3.41 11.44
C VAL A 48 10.64 -3.62 10.27
N PRO A 49 10.57 -4.77 9.56
CA PRO A 49 11.39 -5.00 8.39
C PRO A 49 10.91 -4.17 7.20
N ILE A 50 11.87 -3.71 6.38
CA ILE A 50 11.64 -2.87 5.22
C ILE A 50 12.47 -3.40 4.06
N THR A 51 11.85 -3.57 2.89
CA THR A 51 12.59 -3.82 1.64
C THR A 51 12.57 -2.56 0.80
N ILE A 52 13.76 -2.07 0.43
CA ILE A 52 13.97 -0.86 -0.37
C ILE A 52 14.58 -1.29 -1.71
N THR A 53 13.94 -0.94 -2.81
CA THR A 53 14.46 -1.18 -4.16
C THR A 53 14.61 0.14 -4.88
N ARG A 54 15.80 0.40 -5.42
CA ARG A 54 16.11 1.64 -6.12
C ARG A 54 17.10 1.43 -7.26
N HIS A 55 17.13 2.34 -8.21
CA HIS A 55 18.20 2.38 -9.20
C HIS A 55 19.50 2.85 -8.52
N LYS A 56 20.65 2.28 -8.89
CA LYS A 56 21.96 2.63 -8.27
C LYS A 56 22.35 4.11 -8.45
N LYS A 57 21.82 4.77 -9.49
CA LYS A 57 22.04 6.22 -9.72
C LYS A 57 21.21 7.14 -8.85
N THR A 58 20.15 6.63 -8.20
CA THR A 58 19.24 7.44 -7.35
C THR A 58 19.97 7.90 -6.11
N ASN A 59 20.02 9.21 -5.88
CA ASN A 59 20.69 9.82 -4.74
C ASN A 59 19.94 9.56 -3.43
N ILE A 60 20.69 9.35 -2.36
CA ILE A 60 20.15 9.20 -0.99
C ILE A 60 20.52 10.46 -0.20
N ASP A 61 19.90 11.57 -0.60
CA ASP A 61 20.12 12.90 -0.02
C ASP A 61 18.79 13.58 0.43
N GLY A 62 17.67 12.86 0.33
CA GLY A 62 16.33 13.33 0.64
C GLY A 62 15.60 13.94 -0.57
N SER A 63 16.22 14.00 -1.75
CA SER A 63 15.61 14.60 -2.94
C SER A 63 14.68 13.66 -3.72
N ALA A 64 14.85 12.33 -3.59
CA ALA A 64 14.10 11.35 -4.35
C ALA A 64 12.64 11.25 -3.91
N ASN A 65 11.74 11.09 -4.88
CA ASN A 65 10.37 10.64 -4.63
C ASN A 65 10.37 9.16 -4.24
N LEU A 66 9.39 8.75 -3.42
CA LEU A 66 9.33 7.39 -2.89
C LEU A 66 7.89 6.89 -2.89
N LEU A 67 7.70 5.66 -3.37
CA LEU A 67 6.44 4.93 -3.20
C LEU A 67 6.59 3.93 -2.05
N LEU A 68 5.75 4.09 -1.03
CA LEU A 68 5.69 3.23 0.14
C LEU A 68 4.46 2.33 0.06
N TYR A 69 4.68 1.03 -0.15
CA TYR A 69 3.61 0.04 -0.20
C TYR A 69 3.44 -0.67 1.14
N GLY A 70 2.19 -0.89 1.55
CA GLY A 70 1.84 -1.66 2.74
C GLY A 70 0.49 -2.35 2.64
N TYR A 71 0.31 -3.41 3.45
CA TYR A 71 -0.96 -4.15 3.54
C TYR A 71 -1.38 -4.37 5.00
N GLY A 72 -0.72 -5.28 5.71
CA GLY A 72 -0.80 -5.43 7.17
C GLY A 72 -2.08 -6.07 7.71
N SER A 73 -2.67 -7.07 7.03
CA SER A 73 -3.85 -7.80 7.49
C SER A 73 -3.80 -9.28 7.10
N TYR A 74 -4.59 -10.09 7.79
CA TYR A 74 -4.84 -11.52 7.51
C TYR A 74 -3.60 -12.41 7.55
N GLY A 75 -2.50 -11.96 8.14
CA GLY A 75 -1.23 -12.67 8.07
C GLY A 75 -0.64 -12.72 6.65
N SER A 76 -1.13 -11.87 5.74
CA SER A 76 -0.63 -11.81 4.36
C SER A 76 0.74 -11.17 4.32
N SER A 77 1.78 -11.97 4.04
CA SER A 77 3.14 -11.47 3.89
C SER A 77 3.34 -10.79 2.55
N MET A 78 3.89 -9.58 2.57
CA MET A 78 4.24 -8.85 1.37
C MET A 78 5.59 -9.32 0.87
N SER A 79 5.57 -10.28 -0.05
CA SER A 79 6.81 -10.79 -0.63
C SER A 79 7.53 -9.69 -1.43
N PRO A 80 8.85 -9.54 -1.29
CA PRO A 80 9.66 -8.63 -2.10
C PRO A 80 9.93 -9.19 -3.50
N ASP A 81 8.92 -9.79 -4.11
CA ASP A 81 9.02 -10.45 -5.40
C ASP A 81 9.41 -9.49 -6.53
N PHE A 82 10.10 -10.05 -7.51
CA PHE A 82 10.37 -9.35 -8.75
C PHE A 82 9.05 -9.01 -9.47
N SER A 83 8.95 -7.76 -9.91
CA SER A 83 7.82 -7.29 -10.72
C SER A 83 8.31 -6.28 -11.74
N SER A 84 8.16 -6.60 -13.01
CA SER A 84 8.56 -5.72 -14.11
C SER A 84 7.86 -4.36 -14.09
N THR A 85 6.64 -4.29 -13.53
CA THR A 85 5.90 -3.04 -13.44
C THR A 85 6.51 -2.03 -12.48
N LYS A 86 7.17 -2.50 -11.39
CA LYS A 86 7.87 -1.62 -10.42
C LYS A 86 9.01 -0.85 -11.08
N PHE A 87 9.68 -1.45 -12.07
CA PHE A 87 10.81 -0.82 -12.75
C PHE A 87 10.41 0.41 -13.55
N SER A 88 9.15 0.52 -13.99
CA SER A 88 8.68 1.74 -14.64
C SER A 88 8.79 2.97 -13.73
N LEU A 89 8.68 2.79 -12.42
CA LEU A 89 8.91 3.83 -11.41
C LEU A 89 10.39 3.97 -11.05
N ILE A 90 11.06 2.85 -10.81
CA ILE A 90 12.45 2.82 -10.35
C ILE A 90 13.40 3.42 -11.39
N ASP A 91 13.17 3.17 -12.68
CA ASP A 91 13.94 3.74 -13.80
C ASP A 91 13.72 5.25 -13.97
N ARG A 92 12.68 5.81 -13.31
CA ARG A 92 12.40 7.23 -13.21
C ARG A 92 12.83 7.85 -11.89
N ASP A 93 13.83 7.24 -11.23
CA ASP A 93 14.41 7.67 -9.97
C ASP A 93 13.43 7.71 -8.78
N ILE A 94 12.36 6.92 -8.82
CA ILE A 94 11.46 6.72 -7.69
C ILE A 94 11.91 5.48 -6.90
N ILE A 95 12.09 5.65 -5.60
CA ILE A 95 12.43 4.54 -4.70
C ILE A 95 11.17 3.75 -4.42
N TRP A 96 11.20 2.43 -4.63
CA TRP A 96 10.13 1.52 -4.24
C TRP A 96 10.42 0.92 -2.87
N VAL A 97 9.47 1.07 -1.94
CA VAL A 97 9.61 0.52 -0.59
C VAL A 97 8.42 -0.36 -0.25
N THR A 98 8.69 -1.52 0.31
CA THR A 98 7.67 -2.40 0.90
C THR A 98 7.87 -2.43 2.42
N ALA A 99 6.86 -1.99 3.16
CA ALA A 99 6.83 -2.05 4.61
C ALA A 99 6.22 -3.39 5.06
N HIS A 100 6.99 -4.18 5.81
CA HIS A 100 6.58 -5.50 6.31
C HIS A 100 6.00 -5.37 7.72
N ILE A 101 4.89 -4.66 7.81
CA ILE A 101 4.24 -4.22 9.04
C ILE A 101 3.47 -5.34 9.74
N ARG A 102 3.19 -5.16 11.03
CA ARG A 102 2.33 -6.07 11.79
C ARG A 102 0.95 -6.23 11.16
N GLY A 103 0.36 -7.41 11.35
CA GLY A 103 -0.83 -7.85 10.62
C GLY A 103 -0.49 -8.71 9.41
N GLY A 104 0.75 -8.61 8.87
CA GLY A 104 1.37 -9.61 8.01
C GLY A 104 2.03 -10.74 8.81
N MET A 105 2.70 -11.67 8.13
CA MET A 105 3.35 -12.85 8.76
C MET A 105 4.86 -12.91 8.49
N GLU A 106 5.47 -11.80 8.11
CA GLU A 106 6.90 -11.73 7.73
C GLU A 106 7.84 -12.13 8.87
N LYS A 107 7.41 -11.94 10.13
CA LYS A 107 8.11 -12.42 11.34
C LYS A 107 7.33 -13.53 12.05
N GLY A 108 6.50 -14.27 11.32
CA GLY A 108 5.71 -15.41 11.80
C GLY A 108 4.37 -15.03 12.45
N MET A 109 3.69 -16.03 13.02
CA MET A 109 2.34 -15.92 13.58
C MET A 109 2.18 -14.81 14.62
N LYS A 110 3.21 -14.57 15.42
CA LYS A 110 3.19 -13.51 16.44
C LYS A 110 3.08 -12.12 15.81
N TRP A 111 3.74 -11.91 14.68
CA TRP A 111 3.71 -10.64 13.93
C TRP A 111 2.30 -10.31 13.44
N TRP A 112 1.56 -11.32 12.97
CA TRP A 112 0.16 -11.18 12.63
C TRP A 112 -0.71 -10.87 13.84
N LYS A 113 -0.60 -11.67 14.92
CA LYS A 113 -1.42 -11.48 16.14
C LYS A 113 -1.22 -10.13 16.80
N GLU A 114 -0.02 -9.55 16.70
CA GLU A 114 0.30 -8.21 17.22
C GLU A 114 -0.23 -7.07 16.29
N GLY A 115 -0.89 -7.38 15.16
CA GLY A 115 -1.48 -6.42 14.22
C GLY A 115 -2.96 -6.68 13.90
N LYS A 116 -3.67 -7.47 14.71
CA LYS A 116 -5.11 -7.75 14.54
C LYS A 116 -5.91 -7.49 15.81
N LEU A 117 -7.23 -7.49 15.70
CA LEU A 117 -8.17 -7.24 16.81
C LEU A 117 -7.80 -5.94 17.55
N LEU A 118 -7.74 -5.97 18.89
CA LEU A 118 -7.36 -4.83 19.74
C LEU A 118 -5.89 -4.38 19.59
N ASN A 119 -5.13 -5.02 18.69
CA ASN A 119 -3.77 -4.63 18.34
C ASN A 119 -3.67 -4.00 16.92
N LYS A 120 -4.78 -3.83 16.22
CA LYS A 120 -4.80 -3.36 14.82
C LYS A 120 -4.08 -2.03 14.61
N LYS A 121 -4.12 -1.13 15.55
CA LYS A 121 -3.43 0.17 15.46
C LYS A 121 -1.92 0.04 15.32
N ASN A 122 -1.31 -1.06 15.77
CA ASN A 122 0.11 -1.31 15.57
C ASN A 122 0.50 -1.38 14.09
N THR A 123 -0.41 -1.85 13.24
CA THR A 123 -0.22 -1.84 11.77
C THR A 123 0.00 -0.43 11.23
N PHE A 124 -0.79 0.53 11.71
CA PHE A 124 -0.75 1.92 11.28
C PHE A 124 0.50 2.63 11.83
N GLU A 125 0.82 2.39 13.11
CA GLU A 125 2.01 2.94 13.75
C GLU A 125 3.30 2.44 13.09
N ASP A 126 3.36 1.15 12.74
CA ASP A 126 4.49 0.57 12.03
C ASP A 126 4.72 1.26 10.68
N TYR A 127 3.66 1.48 9.91
CA TYR A 127 3.75 2.14 8.61
C TYR A 127 4.21 3.60 8.73
N ILE A 128 3.70 4.33 9.70
CA ILE A 128 4.13 5.69 10.02
C ILE A 128 5.60 5.70 10.46
N ALA A 129 6.01 4.74 11.30
CA ALA A 129 7.40 4.63 11.72
C ALA A 129 8.36 4.38 10.54
N VAL A 130 7.95 3.53 9.59
CA VAL A 130 8.69 3.31 8.34
C VAL A 130 8.82 4.60 7.54
N ALA A 131 7.73 5.35 7.34
CA ALA A 131 7.78 6.62 6.62
C ALA A 131 8.75 7.62 7.29
N LYS A 132 8.66 7.78 8.61
CA LYS A 132 9.55 8.64 9.39
C LYS A 132 11.02 8.19 9.34
N PHE A 133 11.27 6.88 9.38
CA PHE A 133 12.62 6.31 9.22
C PHE A 133 13.23 6.65 7.86
N LEU A 134 12.45 6.48 6.78
CA LEU A 134 12.93 6.77 5.42
C LEU A 134 13.29 8.25 5.23
N ILE A 135 12.52 9.15 5.83
CA ILE A 135 12.83 10.60 5.86
C ILE A 135 14.11 10.85 6.65
N ASN A 136 14.22 10.30 7.87
CA ASN A 136 15.39 10.50 8.74
C ASN A 136 16.68 9.97 8.15
N LYS A 137 16.60 8.87 7.38
CA LYS A 137 17.73 8.26 6.66
C LYS A 137 18.01 8.91 5.30
N LYS A 138 17.28 9.96 4.95
CA LYS A 138 17.41 10.71 3.69
C LYS A 138 17.18 9.89 2.42
N TYR A 139 16.42 8.79 2.50
CA TYR A 139 15.91 8.16 1.28
C TYR A 139 14.96 9.08 0.53
N THR A 140 14.23 9.90 1.27
CA THR A 140 13.25 10.87 0.77
C THR A 140 13.09 12.01 1.78
N SER A 141 12.13 12.90 1.57
CA SER A 141 11.73 13.95 2.51
C SER A 141 10.21 14.00 2.68
N LYS A 142 9.74 14.79 3.64
CA LYS A 142 8.31 15.09 3.80
C LYS A 142 7.73 15.60 2.46
N SER A 143 6.48 15.24 2.19
CA SER A 143 5.77 15.58 0.96
C SER A 143 6.43 15.08 -0.33
N LYS A 144 7.18 13.96 -0.25
CA LYS A 144 7.71 13.20 -1.40
C LYS A 144 7.38 11.71 -1.34
N ILE A 145 6.66 11.29 -0.30
CA ILE A 145 6.20 9.91 -0.13
C ILE A 145 4.81 9.78 -0.73
N ILE A 146 4.65 8.79 -1.59
CA ILE A 146 3.34 8.34 -2.06
C ILE A 146 3.04 7.03 -1.33
N GLY A 147 2.01 7.04 -0.48
CA GLY A 147 1.51 5.83 0.15
C GLY A 147 0.65 5.03 -0.80
N MET A 148 0.77 3.70 -0.79
CA MET A 148 -0.04 2.82 -1.64
C MET A 148 -0.49 1.57 -0.87
N GLY A 149 -1.78 1.27 -0.97
CA GLY A 149 -2.38 0.05 -0.42
C GLY A 149 -3.76 -0.22 -0.97
N GLY A 150 -4.14 -1.49 -1.06
CA GLY A 150 -5.43 -1.90 -1.60
C GLY A 150 -6.23 -2.75 -0.61
N SER A 151 -7.57 -2.78 -0.72
CA SER A 151 -8.44 -3.58 0.12
C SER A 151 -8.22 -3.25 1.62
N ALA A 152 -7.82 -4.20 2.45
CA ALA A 152 -7.38 -3.93 3.83
C ALA A 152 -6.13 -3.04 3.90
N GLY A 153 -5.27 -3.01 2.87
CA GLY A 153 -4.23 -1.99 2.71
C GLY A 153 -4.79 -0.60 2.44
N GLY A 154 -6.00 -0.50 1.91
CA GLY A 154 -6.76 0.75 1.80
C GLY A 154 -7.27 1.25 3.15
N LEU A 155 -7.67 0.35 4.08
CA LEU A 155 -7.90 0.69 5.48
C LEU A 155 -6.65 1.30 6.12
N LEU A 156 -5.48 0.67 5.90
CA LEU A 156 -4.20 1.20 6.34
C LEU A 156 -3.98 2.63 5.83
N MET A 157 -4.15 2.85 4.52
CA MET A 157 -3.95 4.19 3.91
C MET A 157 -4.91 5.22 4.49
N GLY A 158 -6.20 4.88 4.65
CA GLY A 158 -7.22 5.77 5.20
C GLY A 158 -6.96 6.12 6.67
N ALA A 159 -6.53 5.15 7.48
CA ALA A 159 -6.20 5.38 8.89
C ALA A 159 -4.94 6.26 9.04
N VAL A 160 -3.92 5.99 8.23
CA VAL A 160 -2.65 6.72 8.27
C VAL A 160 -2.81 8.16 7.79
N VAL A 161 -3.57 8.39 6.70
CA VAL A 161 -3.79 9.75 6.18
C VAL A 161 -4.61 10.62 7.12
N ASN A 162 -5.53 10.03 7.90
CA ASN A 162 -6.25 10.75 8.94
C ASN A 162 -5.37 11.12 10.14
N LYS A 163 -4.25 10.41 10.33
CA LYS A 163 -3.38 10.58 11.50
C LYS A 163 -2.18 11.48 11.22
N GLU A 164 -1.49 11.27 10.11
CA GLU A 164 -0.22 11.95 9.77
C GLU A 164 -0.21 12.37 8.27
N PRO A 165 -1.18 13.19 7.82
CA PRO A 165 -1.33 13.54 6.41
C PRO A 165 -0.10 14.26 5.84
N GLU A 166 0.60 15.04 6.65
CA GLU A 166 1.73 15.87 6.25
C GLU A 166 3.00 15.08 5.89
N LEU A 167 3.04 13.77 6.19
CA LEU A 167 4.16 12.91 5.77
C LEU A 167 4.13 12.62 4.28
N PHE A 168 2.97 12.73 3.65
CA PHE A 168 2.71 12.20 2.31
C PHE A 168 2.48 13.30 1.29
N LEU A 169 3.02 13.10 0.09
CA LEU A 169 2.66 13.86 -1.11
C LEU A 169 1.31 13.40 -1.65
N GLY A 170 1.08 12.11 -1.62
CA GLY A 170 -0.16 11.50 -2.11
C GLY A 170 -0.43 10.11 -1.55
N MET A 171 -1.67 9.65 -1.76
CA MET A 171 -2.14 8.31 -1.41
C MET A 171 -2.84 7.65 -2.59
N ILE A 172 -2.49 6.41 -2.88
CA ILE A 172 -3.18 5.54 -3.83
C ILE A 172 -3.91 4.46 -3.03
N MET A 173 -5.22 4.51 -3.07
CA MET A 173 -6.12 3.63 -2.32
C MET A 173 -6.92 2.78 -3.31
N ALA A 174 -6.51 1.54 -3.56
CA ALA A 174 -7.19 0.64 -4.48
C ALA A 174 -8.26 -0.17 -3.76
N VAL A 175 -9.50 -0.11 -4.23
CA VAL A 175 -10.65 -0.84 -3.65
C VAL A 175 -10.66 -0.82 -2.11
N PRO A 176 -10.54 0.38 -1.47
CA PRO A 176 -10.13 0.50 -0.09
C PRO A 176 -11.26 0.19 0.90
N PHE A 177 -10.94 -0.60 1.93
CA PHE A 177 -11.82 -0.92 3.06
C PHE A 177 -11.85 0.25 4.06
N VAL A 178 -12.58 1.31 3.73
CA VAL A 178 -12.51 2.60 4.44
C VAL A 178 -13.70 2.90 5.36
N ASP A 179 -14.78 2.11 5.31
CA ASP A 179 -15.89 2.20 6.26
C ASP A 179 -16.02 0.92 7.10
N SER A 180 -14.91 0.50 7.63
CA SER A 180 -14.76 -0.77 8.35
C SER A 180 -15.73 -0.93 9.53
N LEU A 181 -16.16 0.15 10.17
CA LEU A 181 -17.12 0.07 11.27
C LEU A 181 -18.54 -0.25 10.76
N THR A 182 -19.04 0.50 9.77
CA THR A 182 -20.40 0.29 9.24
C THR A 182 -20.53 -1.10 8.63
N THR A 183 -19.52 -1.53 7.87
CA THR A 183 -19.46 -2.88 7.29
C THR A 183 -19.44 -3.96 8.38
N ASN A 184 -18.67 -3.76 9.47
CA ASN A 184 -18.62 -4.71 10.58
C ASN A 184 -19.96 -4.82 11.33
N LEU A 185 -20.79 -3.79 11.28
CA LEU A 185 -22.14 -3.77 11.86
C LEU A 185 -23.22 -4.38 10.97
N ASP A 186 -22.92 -4.81 9.75
CA ASP A 186 -23.89 -5.40 8.81
C ASP A 186 -23.56 -6.87 8.53
N HIS A 187 -24.23 -7.78 9.23
CA HIS A 187 -24.08 -9.24 9.07
C HIS A 187 -24.64 -9.78 7.74
N SER A 188 -25.40 -8.98 6.99
CA SER A 188 -25.91 -9.39 5.68
C SER A 188 -24.85 -9.39 4.60
N LEU A 189 -23.73 -8.69 4.84
CA LEU A 189 -22.62 -8.62 3.90
C LEU A 189 -21.78 -9.91 3.91
N PRO A 190 -21.33 -10.39 2.75
CA PRO A 190 -20.73 -11.73 2.61
C PRO A 190 -19.50 -11.99 3.46
N LEU A 191 -18.69 -10.98 3.74
CA LEU A 191 -17.41 -11.13 4.44
C LEU A 191 -17.48 -10.79 5.93
N THR A 192 -18.51 -10.05 6.39
CA THR A 192 -18.54 -9.44 7.73
C THR A 192 -18.25 -10.44 8.86
N ILE A 193 -18.95 -11.58 8.87
CA ILE A 193 -18.76 -12.60 9.92
C ILE A 193 -17.36 -13.19 9.89
N GLY A 194 -16.81 -13.44 8.69
CA GLY A 194 -15.45 -13.94 8.52
C GLY A 194 -14.37 -12.95 8.95
N GLU A 195 -14.68 -11.65 8.92
CA GLU A 195 -13.77 -10.56 9.30
C GLU A 195 -13.65 -10.37 10.82
N PHE A 196 -14.54 -10.96 11.63
CA PHE A 196 -14.50 -10.84 13.07
C PHE A 196 -13.20 -11.37 13.69
N ASP A 197 -12.60 -12.37 13.08
CA ASP A 197 -11.30 -12.90 13.54
C ASP A 197 -10.14 -11.94 13.30
N GLU A 198 -10.27 -11.04 12.34
CA GLU A 198 -9.22 -10.07 12.02
C GLU A 198 -9.44 -8.71 12.70
N PHE A 199 -10.68 -8.19 12.67
CA PHE A 199 -10.97 -6.84 13.16
C PHE A 199 -11.76 -6.80 14.46
N GLY A 200 -12.46 -7.88 14.82
CA GLY A 200 -13.36 -7.94 15.98
C GLY A 200 -14.83 -7.84 15.60
N ASN A 201 -15.71 -8.16 16.54
CA ASN A 201 -17.17 -8.09 16.37
C ASN A 201 -17.70 -6.86 17.11
N ALA A 202 -18.00 -5.79 16.35
CA ALA A 202 -18.50 -4.53 16.89
C ALA A 202 -19.99 -4.58 17.29
N GLN A 203 -20.76 -5.56 16.80
CA GLN A 203 -22.18 -5.67 17.16
C GLN A 203 -22.38 -6.18 18.58
N ASP A 204 -21.65 -7.22 18.95
CA ASP A 204 -21.85 -7.95 20.19
C ASP A 204 -20.85 -7.55 21.28
N ASN A 205 -19.82 -6.79 20.92
CA ASN A 205 -18.75 -6.40 21.84
C ASN A 205 -18.44 -4.90 21.75
N LYS A 206 -18.83 -4.19 22.83
CA LYS A 206 -18.61 -2.73 22.91
C LYS A 206 -17.12 -2.35 22.86
N GLU A 207 -16.22 -3.16 23.41
CA GLU A 207 -14.78 -2.88 23.36
C GLU A 207 -14.27 -2.94 21.90
N HIS A 208 -14.74 -3.93 21.14
CA HIS A 208 -14.41 -4.01 19.70
C HIS A 208 -15.01 -2.84 18.91
N PHE A 209 -16.26 -2.45 19.24
CA PHE A 209 -16.89 -1.28 18.62
C PHE A 209 -16.07 -0.02 18.84
N ASP A 210 -15.77 0.30 20.10
CA ASP A 210 -15.03 1.51 20.49
C ASP A 210 -13.63 1.50 19.86
N TYR A 211 -12.99 0.33 19.79
CA TYR A 211 -11.67 0.19 19.21
C TYR A 211 -11.69 0.42 17.68
N ILE A 212 -12.61 -0.23 16.95
CA ILE A 212 -12.77 -0.03 15.50
C ILE A 212 -13.15 1.41 15.21
N PHE A 213 -14.12 1.99 15.94
CA PHE A 213 -14.53 3.39 15.78
C PHE A 213 -13.34 4.35 15.88
N SER A 214 -12.39 4.05 16.78
CA SER A 214 -11.23 4.92 17.04
C SER A 214 -10.20 5.00 15.91
N TYR A 215 -10.29 4.12 14.89
CA TYR A 215 -9.40 4.14 13.73
C TYR A 215 -10.10 4.05 12.37
N ALA A 216 -11.38 3.68 12.34
CA ALA A 216 -12.13 3.50 11.09
C ALA A 216 -12.06 4.76 10.22
N PRO A 217 -11.53 4.66 8.99
CA PRO A 217 -11.16 5.85 8.21
C PRO A 217 -12.33 6.80 7.97
N TYR A 218 -13.50 6.29 7.57
CA TYR A 218 -14.68 7.10 7.28
C TYR A 218 -15.14 7.91 8.50
N GLN A 219 -15.17 7.29 9.68
CA GLN A 219 -15.62 7.93 10.92
C GLN A 219 -14.63 8.99 11.38
N ASN A 220 -13.35 8.82 11.09
CA ASN A 220 -12.26 9.69 11.56
C ASN A 220 -11.82 10.77 10.57
N ILE A 221 -12.56 11.02 9.47
CA ILE A 221 -12.33 12.17 8.61
C ILE A 221 -12.57 13.44 9.40
N ARG A 222 -11.62 14.39 9.34
CA ARG A 222 -11.65 15.68 10.03
C ARG A 222 -11.45 16.85 9.07
N LYS A 223 -11.81 18.07 9.49
CA LYS A 223 -11.46 19.28 8.76
C LYS A 223 -9.97 19.54 8.91
N MET A 224 -9.21 19.25 7.88
CA MET A 224 -7.75 19.46 7.81
C MET A 224 -7.28 19.37 6.36
N ASP A 225 -6.01 19.70 6.14
CA ASP A 225 -5.34 19.49 4.86
C ASP A 225 -5.00 18.01 4.66
N TYR A 226 -5.35 17.48 3.50
CA TYR A 226 -5.04 16.12 3.05
C TYR A 226 -4.04 16.17 1.89
N PRO A 227 -3.18 15.15 1.72
CA PRO A 227 -2.35 15.02 0.53
C PRO A 227 -3.21 14.80 -0.72
N HIS A 228 -2.58 14.70 -1.89
CA HIS A 228 -3.29 14.23 -3.08
C HIS A 228 -3.78 12.80 -2.87
N ILE A 229 -5.03 12.50 -3.23
CA ILE A 229 -5.62 11.16 -3.03
C ILE A 229 -6.23 10.66 -4.34
N LEU A 230 -5.80 9.46 -4.76
CA LEU A 230 -6.47 8.66 -5.77
C LEU A 230 -7.14 7.47 -5.10
N ILE A 231 -8.44 7.34 -5.34
CA ILE A 231 -9.23 6.19 -4.90
C ILE A 231 -9.72 5.47 -6.16
N THR A 232 -9.49 4.17 -6.25
CA THR A 232 -10.08 3.34 -7.30
C THR A 232 -11.05 2.35 -6.70
N THR A 233 -12.15 2.07 -7.40
CA THR A 233 -13.16 1.08 -6.99
C THR A 233 -13.78 0.43 -8.21
N SER A 234 -14.54 -0.64 -8.00
CA SER A 234 -15.21 -1.38 -9.07
C SER A 234 -16.68 -1.61 -8.73
N LEU A 235 -17.57 -1.39 -9.70
CA LEU A 235 -19.02 -1.49 -9.48
C LEU A 235 -19.45 -2.89 -9.02
N SER A 236 -18.82 -3.93 -9.53
CA SER A 236 -19.12 -5.34 -9.21
C SER A 236 -18.18 -5.91 -8.14
N ASP A 237 -17.59 -5.07 -7.30
CA ASP A 237 -16.78 -5.52 -6.18
C ASP A 237 -17.69 -6.16 -5.12
N ASN A 238 -17.45 -7.44 -4.82
CA ASN A 238 -18.21 -8.23 -3.86
C ASN A 238 -17.46 -8.46 -2.53
N ARG A 239 -16.31 -7.81 -2.33
CA ARG A 239 -15.53 -7.88 -1.10
C ARG A 239 -15.58 -6.58 -0.34
N VAL A 240 -15.22 -5.48 -1.02
CA VAL A 240 -15.35 -4.12 -0.53
C VAL A 240 -16.33 -3.42 -1.47
N LEU A 241 -17.55 -3.24 -1.04
CA LEU A 241 -18.59 -2.67 -1.87
C LEU A 241 -18.21 -1.25 -2.31
N PHE A 242 -18.56 -0.90 -3.55
CA PHE A 242 -18.19 0.38 -4.17
C PHE A 242 -18.72 1.60 -3.42
N ASP A 243 -19.72 1.44 -2.57
CA ASP A 243 -20.29 2.52 -1.76
C ASP A 243 -19.32 3.01 -0.68
N GLU A 244 -18.47 2.13 -0.10
CA GLU A 244 -17.48 2.51 0.90
C GLU A 244 -16.50 3.58 0.38
N PRO A 245 -15.72 3.34 -0.69
CA PRO A 245 -14.84 4.35 -1.25
C PRO A 245 -15.59 5.56 -1.81
N THR A 246 -16.82 5.38 -2.30
CA THR A 246 -17.63 6.48 -2.83
C THR A 246 -18.07 7.44 -1.73
N LYS A 247 -18.64 6.95 -0.63
CA LYS A 247 -19.05 7.81 0.50
C LYS A 247 -17.84 8.40 1.25
N PHE A 248 -16.73 7.65 1.33
CA PHE A 248 -15.48 8.17 1.88
C PHE A 248 -14.97 9.37 1.07
N THR A 249 -14.97 9.24 -0.26
CA THR A 249 -14.59 10.34 -1.17
C THR A 249 -15.52 11.54 -1.02
N ALA A 250 -16.83 11.31 -0.95
CA ALA A 250 -17.82 12.39 -0.78
C ALA A 250 -17.57 13.17 0.53
N LYS A 251 -17.41 12.45 1.65
CA LYS A 251 -17.12 13.08 2.94
C LYS A 251 -15.78 13.82 2.96
N LEU A 252 -14.73 13.26 2.33
CA LEU A 252 -13.45 13.96 2.20
C LEU A 252 -13.59 15.28 1.44
N ARG A 253 -14.40 15.34 0.36
CA ARG A 253 -14.65 16.58 -0.40
C ARG A 253 -15.23 17.69 0.46
N ASP A 254 -16.11 17.33 1.41
CA ASP A 254 -16.74 18.29 2.31
C ASP A 254 -15.81 18.75 3.45
N TYR A 255 -14.84 17.92 3.82
CA TYR A 255 -14.02 18.13 5.01
C TYR A 255 -12.62 18.65 4.72
N LYS A 256 -12.01 18.32 3.55
CA LYS A 256 -10.67 18.79 3.23
C LYS A 256 -10.61 20.32 3.10
N THR A 257 -9.53 20.91 3.61
CA THR A 257 -9.32 22.37 3.61
C THR A 257 -8.29 22.83 2.60
N ASP A 258 -7.60 21.91 1.95
CA ASP A 258 -6.57 22.12 0.92
C ASP A 258 -7.15 22.12 -0.51
N ASN A 259 -6.28 22.40 -1.49
CA ASN A 259 -6.58 22.34 -2.93
C ASN A 259 -5.96 21.12 -3.63
N ASN A 260 -5.48 20.12 -2.88
CA ASN A 260 -4.90 18.92 -3.45
C ASN A 260 -5.94 18.08 -4.20
N LEU A 261 -5.49 17.29 -5.17
CA LEU A 261 -6.36 16.43 -5.96
C LEU A 261 -7.02 15.37 -5.08
N LEU A 262 -8.32 15.19 -5.25
CA LEU A 262 -9.08 14.09 -4.69
C LEU A 262 -9.89 13.45 -5.82
N LEU A 263 -9.43 12.31 -6.29
CA LEU A 263 -9.98 11.63 -7.45
C LEU A 263 -10.57 10.27 -7.05
N LEU A 264 -11.75 9.98 -7.59
CA LEU A 264 -12.39 8.67 -7.53
C LEU A 264 -12.56 8.14 -8.95
N LYS A 265 -11.99 6.97 -9.22
CA LYS A 265 -12.22 6.22 -10.46
C LYS A 265 -13.02 4.96 -10.15
N THR A 266 -14.16 4.81 -10.79
CA THR A 266 -14.99 3.59 -10.69
C THR A 266 -14.86 2.78 -11.97
N GLU A 267 -14.39 1.53 -11.86
CA GLU A 267 -14.36 0.60 -12.99
C GLU A 267 -15.73 -0.10 -13.09
N MET A 268 -16.42 0.15 -14.20
CA MET A 268 -17.83 -0.28 -14.34
C MET A 268 -18.00 -1.76 -14.64
N ASN A 269 -16.96 -2.41 -15.20
CA ASN A 269 -17.03 -3.79 -15.68
C ASN A 269 -16.04 -4.72 -14.98
N ALA A 270 -15.65 -4.41 -13.75
CA ALA A 270 -14.71 -5.20 -12.97
C ALA A 270 -15.23 -5.47 -11.56
N GLY A 271 -14.62 -6.46 -10.90
CA GLY A 271 -14.78 -6.78 -9.49
C GLY A 271 -13.58 -6.35 -8.66
N HIS A 272 -13.39 -6.96 -7.48
CA HIS A 272 -12.33 -6.62 -6.53
C HIS A 272 -10.90 -6.71 -7.10
N GLY A 273 -10.66 -7.60 -8.04
CA GLY A 273 -9.36 -7.80 -8.68
C GLY A 273 -9.06 -6.87 -9.85
N GLY A 274 -9.94 -5.90 -10.15
CA GLY A 274 -9.79 -5.01 -11.30
C GLY A 274 -10.12 -5.67 -12.65
N LYS A 275 -9.63 -5.10 -13.74
CA LYS A 275 -9.85 -5.58 -15.10
C LYS A 275 -9.22 -6.95 -15.33
N SER A 276 -9.94 -7.80 -16.03
CA SER A 276 -9.43 -9.12 -16.41
C SER A 276 -8.42 -9.03 -17.57
N GLY A 277 -7.45 -9.95 -17.55
CA GLY A 277 -6.45 -10.09 -18.59
C GLY A 277 -5.21 -9.20 -18.37
N ARG A 278 -4.15 -9.53 -19.14
CA ARG A 278 -2.83 -8.89 -19.00
C ARG A 278 -2.88 -7.40 -19.32
N ASP A 279 -3.51 -7.06 -20.43
CA ASP A 279 -3.52 -5.67 -20.91
C ASP A 279 -4.36 -4.77 -20.00
N GLY A 280 -5.51 -5.26 -19.51
CA GLY A 280 -6.33 -4.55 -18.53
C GLY A 280 -5.59 -4.27 -17.24
N ALA A 281 -4.84 -5.25 -16.70
CA ALA A 281 -4.03 -5.06 -15.50
C ALA A 281 -2.87 -4.06 -15.71
N ILE A 282 -2.25 -4.06 -16.91
CA ILE A 282 -1.20 -3.08 -17.25
C ILE A 282 -1.78 -1.66 -17.32
N GLU A 283 -2.97 -1.50 -17.94
CA GLU A 283 -3.64 -0.20 -18.02
C GLU A 283 -3.97 0.36 -16.64
N GLU A 284 -4.46 -0.46 -15.71
CA GLU A 284 -4.77 -0.03 -14.34
C GLU A 284 -3.52 0.40 -13.60
N ILE A 285 -2.45 -0.41 -13.64
CA ILE A 285 -1.17 -0.07 -13.03
C ILE A 285 -0.59 1.21 -13.65
N ALA A 286 -0.65 1.34 -14.97
CA ALA A 286 -0.17 2.54 -15.66
C ALA A 286 -0.97 3.79 -15.25
N PHE A 287 -2.29 3.66 -15.06
CA PHE A 287 -3.15 4.74 -14.57
C PHE A 287 -2.75 5.19 -13.16
N ASP A 288 -2.58 4.23 -12.22
CA ASP A 288 -2.18 4.52 -10.85
C ASP A 288 -0.81 5.21 -10.80
N TYR A 289 0.14 4.71 -11.59
CA TYR A 289 1.48 5.28 -11.65
C TYR A 289 1.52 6.62 -12.37
N ALA A 290 0.75 6.80 -13.45
CA ALA A 290 0.70 8.06 -14.17
C ALA A 290 0.21 9.20 -13.30
N LEU A 291 -0.80 8.97 -12.47
CA LEU A 291 -1.26 10.00 -11.55
C LEU A 291 -0.18 10.37 -10.54
N SER A 292 0.46 9.37 -9.93
CA SER A 292 1.51 9.59 -8.93
C SER A 292 2.74 10.29 -9.50
N LEU A 293 3.13 9.94 -10.75
CA LEU A 293 4.32 10.45 -11.41
C LEU A 293 4.11 11.82 -12.07
N ILE A 294 3.05 11.92 -12.87
CA ILE A 294 2.90 13.04 -13.82
C ILE A 294 2.20 14.21 -13.17
N HIS A 295 1.13 13.97 -12.43
CA HIS A 295 0.29 15.02 -11.88
C HIS A 295 0.71 15.48 -10.49
N ILE A 296 1.38 14.64 -9.72
CA ILE A 296 1.73 14.89 -8.34
C ILE A 296 3.23 15.20 -8.19
N SER A 297 4.10 14.34 -8.75
CA SER A 297 5.55 14.47 -8.57
C SER A 297 6.22 15.44 -9.54
N GLU A 298 5.67 15.65 -10.74
CA GLU A 298 6.24 16.53 -11.78
C GLU A 298 5.16 17.37 -12.50
N PRO A 299 4.42 18.23 -11.82
CA PRO A 299 3.30 18.98 -12.43
C PRO A 299 3.72 19.95 -13.55
N THR A 300 5.01 20.22 -13.72
CA THR A 300 5.52 21.18 -14.70
C THR A 300 5.90 20.59 -16.06
N ARG A 301 6.02 19.28 -16.19
CA ARG A 301 6.41 18.62 -17.47
C ARG A 301 5.33 18.61 -18.55
N HIS A 302 4.08 19.00 -18.25
CA HIS A 302 2.97 19.02 -19.19
C HIS A 302 2.49 20.41 -19.62
N ARG A 303 3.35 21.43 -19.48
CA ARG A 303 3.07 22.78 -20.00
C ARG A 303 3.83 23.08 -21.30
N LEU A 304 4.12 22.06 -22.10
CA LEU A 304 4.61 22.25 -23.48
C LEU A 304 3.65 21.57 -24.46
#